data_b8017404aa6b5050feff92f6047e4ac7
#
_entry.id   b8017404aa6b5050feff92f6047e4ac7
#
_cell.length_a   1.000
_cell.length_b   1.000
_cell.length_c   1.000
_cell.angle_alpha   90.00
_cell.angle_beta   90.00
_cell.angle_gamma   90.00
#
_symmetry.space_group_name_H-M   'P 1'
#
loop_
_entity.id
_entity.type
_entity.pdbx_description
1 polymer ?
#
loop_
_entity_poly.entity_id
_entity_poly.type
_entity_poly.pdbx_seq_one_letter_code
_entity_poly.pdbx_strand_id
1 'polypeptide(L)'
;RRFWEKLFVNDRLAQSLANDDRQAVADTTEQLLNEPLEHRGEVVLVGAGPGDAGLLTLKGLQQIQQADVVVYDRLVSDDIMNLVRRDADRVFVGKRAGYHCVPQEEINQILLREAQSGKRVVRLKGGDPFIFGRGGEELEITAASGCSAYSGIPLTHRDFAQGVRLITGHLKTGSDLDWQNLAAEKQTLVFYMGLNQAPAIREKLIAHGMAADMPAAIVENGTAVNQKVVTGTLERLDILAQQMASPALIIVGRVVALRDKLNWFSHH
;
A
#
# COMPACT_ATOMS: atom_id res chain seq x y z
N ARG A 1 18.71 19.87 12.75
CA ARG A 1 17.77 18.80 13.04
C ARG A 1 18.49 17.51 13.46
N ARG A 2 19.36 16.94 12.60
CA ARG A 2 20.13 15.70 12.92
C ARG A 2 20.96 15.81 14.19
N PHE A 3 21.46 17.01 14.50
CA PHE A 3 22.09 17.31 15.79
C PHE A 3 21.13 17.04 16.96
N TRP A 4 19.90 17.56 16.90
CA TRP A 4 18.91 17.34 17.94
C TRP A 4 18.49 15.90 18.09
N GLU A 5 18.37 15.16 16.95
CA GLU A 5 18.12 13.71 16.97
C GLU A 5 19.25 12.97 17.70
N LYS A 6 20.53 13.26 17.39
CA LYS A 6 21.68 12.68 18.10
C LYS A 6 21.69 13.07 19.58
N LEU A 7 21.39 14.32 19.88
CA LEU A 7 21.40 14.83 21.26
C LEU A 7 20.37 14.13 22.14
N PHE A 8 19.14 13.95 21.65
CA PHE A 8 18.04 13.34 22.43
C PHE A 8 18.17 11.81 22.61
N VAL A 9 18.95 11.12 21.81
CA VAL A 9 19.18 9.67 21.96
C VAL A 9 20.56 9.36 22.55
N ASN A 10 21.30 10.36 23.03
CA ASN A 10 22.63 10.17 23.57
C ASN A 10 22.57 9.78 25.05
N ASP A 11 22.86 8.50 25.33
CA ASP A 11 22.84 7.96 26.70
C ASP A 11 23.82 8.65 27.65
N ARG A 12 25.00 9.08 27.17
CA ARG A 12 25.98 9.80 27.97
C ARG A 12 25.46 11.16 28.41
N LEU A 13 24.79 11.87 27.50
CA LEU A 13 24.15 13.14 27.83
C LEU A 13 23.02 12.94 28.84
N ALA A 14 22.19 11.92 28.66
CA ALA A 14 21.12 11.58 29.59
C ALA A 14 21.64 11.27 31.01
N GLN A 15 22.74 10.51 31.11
CA GLN A 15 23.38 10.21 32.38
C GLN A 15 23.99 11.46 33.05
N SER A 16 24.67 12.31 32.26
CA SER A 16 25.24 13.55 32.78
C SER A 16 24.16 14.52 33.30
N LEU A 17 23.02 14.59 32.60
CA LEU A 17 21.85 15.35 33.05
C LEU A 17 21.26 14.78 34.34
N ALA A 18 21.15 13.46 34.46
CA ALA A 18 20.62 12.79 35.64
C ALA A 18 21.52 13.01 36.89
N ASN A 19 22.83 13.20 36.67
CA ASN A 19 23.82 13.43 37.72
C ASN A 19 24.06 14.93 38.00
N ASP A 20 23.33 15.86 37.37
CA ASP A 20 23.50 17.33 37.41
C ASP A 20 24.93 17.79 37.05
N ASP A 21 25.65 17.01 36.25
CA ASP A 21 27.02 17.29 35.81
C ASP A 21 26.98 18.23 34.59
N ARG A 22 26.90 19.53 34.88
CA ARG A 22 26.79 20.59 33.85
C ARG A 22 28.00 20.66 32.94
N GLN A 23 29.19 20.36 33.44
CA GLN A 23 30.39 20.40 32.62
C GLN A 23 30.39 19.26 31.62
N ALA A 24 30.09 18.02 32.04
CA ALA A 24 29.95 16.90 31.14
C ALA A 24 28.83 17.05 30.12
N VAL A 25 27.74 17.73 30.47
CA VAL A 25 26.66 18.10 29.55
C VAL A 25 27.19 19.07 28.48
N ALA A 26 27.91 20.13 28.88
CA ALA A 26 28.48 21.11 27.94
C ALA A 26 29.49 20.45 26.99
N ASP A 27 30.45 19.69 27.54
CA ASP A 27 31.49 19.02 26.77
C ASP A 27 30.89 18.00 25.76
N THR A 28 29.90 17.23 26.21
CA THR A 28 29.22 16.24 25.32
C THR A 28 28.43 16.95 24.23
N THR A 29 27.76 18.06 24.55
CA THR A 29 27.02 18.85 23.58
C THR A 29 27.94 19.49 22.55
N GLU A 30 29.08 20.06 22.98
CA GLU A 30 30.09 20.62 22.10
C GLU A 30 30.73 19.55 21.21
N GLN A 31 31.02 18.37 21.74
CA GLN A 31 31.50 17.23 20.99
C GLN A 31 30.51 16.84 19.89
N LEU A 32 29.22 16.72 20.21
CA LEU A 32 28.17 16.38 19.24
C LEU A 32 27.96 17.46 18.17
N LEU A 33 28.20 18.75 18.50
CA LEU A 33 28.16 19.87 17.55
C LEU A 33 29.32 19.81 16.55
N ASN A 34 30.50 19.42 17.03
CA ASN A 34 31.72 19.37 16.22
C ASN A 34 31.94 18.03 15.51
N GLU A 35 31.16 16.99 15.85
CA GLU A 35 31.19 15.74 15.11
C GLU A 35 30.77 15.95 13.65
N PRO A 36 31.57 15.47 12.67
CA PRO A 36 31.15 15.45 11.29
C PRO A 36 29.83 14.69 11.19
N LEU A 37 28.78 15.34 10.67
CA LEU A 37 27.56 14.64 10.34
C LEU A 37 27.91 13.70 9.17
N GLU A 38 28.10 12.40 9.45
CA GLU A 38 28.21 11.43 8.39
C GLU A 38 26.95 11.52 7.52
N HIS A 39 27.09 12.10 6.35
CA HIS A 39 26.04 12.22 5.35
C HIS A 39 25.89 10.89 4.60
N ARG A 40 25.56 9.80 5.30
CA ARG A 40 25.09 8.61 4.63
C ARG A 40 23.62 8.81 4.29
N GLY A 41 23.34 9.06 3.01
CA GLY A 41 21.96 9.04 2.54
C GLY A 41 21.42 7.63 2.58
N GLU A 42 20.13 7.53 2.75
CA GLU A 42 19.42 6.24 2.77
C GLU A 42 18.16 6.31 1.91
N VAL A 43 17.74 5.17 1.39
CA VAL A 43 16.45 5.00 0.72
C VAL A 43 15.62 4.04 1.53
N VAL A 44 14.44 4.48 1.96
CA VAL A 44 13.47 3.68 2.69
C VAL A 44 12.22 3.50 1.84
N LEU A 45 11.80 2.24 1.66
CA LEU A 45 10.56 1.91 0.97
C LEU A 45 9.43 1.82 2.00
N VAL A 46 8.36 2.59 1.80
CA VAL A 46 7.20 2.64 2.69
C VAL A 46 5.92 2.38 1.90
N GLY A 47 5.09 1.46 2.39
CA GLY A 47 3.74 1.26 1.90
C GLY A 47 2.77 2.25 2.53
N ALA A 48 1.99 2.92 1.69
CA ALA A 48 0.96 3.87 2.12
C ALA A 48 -0.36 3.18 2.56
N GLY A 49 -0.42 1.86 2.48
CA GLY A 49 -1.68 1.14 2.72
C GLY A 49 -2.73 1.40 1.64
N PRO A 50 -3.97 0.98 1.85
CA PRO A 50 -5.04 1.01 0.85
C PRO A 50 -5.68 2.41 0.64
N GLY A 51 -5.37 3.39 1.49
CA GLY A 51 -5.88 4.77 1.34
C GLY A 51 -6.16 5.49 2.65
N ASP A 52 -6.69 4.78 3.65
CA ASP A 52 -6.91 5.32 5.00
C ASP A 52 -5.58 5.53 5.72
N ALA A 53 -5.33 6.76 6.18
CA ALA A 53 -4.12 7.11 6.93
C ALA A 53 -4.00 6.37 8.28
N GLY A 54 -5.13 5.94 8.86
CA GLY A 54 -5.18 5.13 10.08
C GLY A 54 -4.63 3.71 9.90
N LEU A 55 -4.48 3.24 8.66
CA LEU A 55 -3.88 1.95 8.33
C LEU A 55 -2.38 2.02 8.03
N LEU A 56 -1.79 3.21 8.09
CA LEU A 56 -0.34 3.35 7.99
C LEU A 56 0.33 2.77 9.22
N THR A 57 1.39 1.99 9.03
CA THR A 57 2.13 1.47 10.18
C THR A 57 2.83 2.60 10.94
N LEU A 58 2.98 2.47 12.27
CA LEU A 58 3.71 3.44 13.08
C LEU A 58 5.14 3.65 12.58
N LYS A 59 5.81 2.59 12.13
CA LYS A 59 7.14 2.68 11.53
C LYS A 59 7.12 3.45 10.20
N GLY A 60 6.11 3.22 9.36
CA GLY A 60 5.90 3.97 8.12
C GLY A 60 5.70 5.46 8.39
N LEU A 61 4.82 5.80 9.34
CA LEU A 61 4.59 7.18 9.78
C LEU A 61 5.90 7.84 10.24
N GLN A 62 6.67 7.17 11.10
CA GLN A 62 7.96 7.67 11.57
C GLN A 62 8.92 7.95 10.40
N GLN A 63 9.00 7.07 9.40
CA GLN A 63 9.87 7.26 8.24
C GLN A 63 9.46 8.45 7.39
N ILE A 64 8.18 8.62 7.07
CA ILE A 64 7.72 9.79 6.29
C ILE A 64 7.89 11.11 7.06
N GLN A 65 7.74 11.11 8.38
CA GLN A 65 7.99 12.31 9.21
C GLN A 65 9.48 12.64 9.34
N GLN A 66 10.36 11.69 9.08
CA GLN A 66 11.81 11.88 9.10
C GLN A 66 12.42 12.10 7.71
N ALA A 67 11.66 11.93 6.64
CA ALA A 67 12.15 12.06 5.28
C ALA A 67 12.62 13.49 4.95
N ASP A 68 13.72 13.61 4.22
CA ASP A 68 14.13 14.85 3.57
C ASP A 68 13.50 14.98 2.18
N VAL A 69 13.28 13.80 1.53
CA VAL A 69 12.61 13.71 0.22
C VAL A 69 11.61 12.56 0.25
N VAL A 70 10.40 12.80 -0.24
CA VAL A 70 9.37 11.76 -0.44
C VAL A 70 9.08 11.63 -1.93
N VAL A 71 9.42 10.48 -2.50
CA VAL A 71 9.12 10.10 -3.88
C VAL A 71 7.86 9.24 -3.88
N TYR A 72 6.77 9.72 -4.49
CA TYR A 72 5.45 9.09 -4.36
C TYR A 72 4.72 8.94 -5.69
N ASP A 73 3.75 8.04 -5.74
CA ASP A 73 2.90 7.78 -6.91
C ASP A 73 1.44 8.20 -6.69
N ARG A 74 0.61 8.03 -7.72
CA ARG A 74 -0.79 8.45 -7.75
C ARG A 74 -1.68 7.73 -6.73
N LEU A 75 -1.31 6.54 -6.28
CA LEU A 75 -2.13 5.74 -5.37
C LEU A 75 -1.97 6.13 -3.90
N VAL A 76 -1.04 7.02 -3.60
CA VAL A 76 -0.89 7.59 -2.26
C VAL A 76 -1.96 8.65 -2.06
N SER A 77 -2.80 8.50 -1.05
CA SER A 77 -3.89 9.44 -0.75
C SER A 77 -3.35 10.78 -0.22
N ASP A 78 -4.16 11.83 -0.38
CA ASP A 78 -3.83 13.17 0.16
C ASP A 78 -3.70 13.14 1.68
N ASP A 79 -4.49 12.32 2.38
CA ASP A 79 -4.41 12.16 3.84
C ASP A 79 -3.05 11.62 4.27
N ILE A 80 -2.50 10.64 3.55
CA ILE A 80 -1.14 10.15 3.78
C ILE A 80 -0.10 11.24 3.45
N MET A 81 -0.28 11.97 2.35
CA MET A 81 0.62 13.05 1.97
C MET A 81 0.61 14.22 2.96
N ASN A 82 -0.50 14.44 3.68
CA ASN A 82 -0.60 15.42 4.76
C ASN A 82 0.22 15.04 6.00
N LEU A 83 0.54 13.75 6.19
CA LEU A 83 1.42 13.27 7.26
C LEU A 83 2.90 13.48 6.95
N VAL A 84 3.25 13.74 5.69
CA VAL A 84 4.62 14.07 5.30
C VAL A 84 5.00 15.42 5.90
N ARG A 85 6.19 15.47 6.50
CA ARG A 85 6.75 16.73 7.05
C ARG A 85 6.68 17.88 6.03
N ARG A 86 6.35 19.08 6.51
CA ARG A 86 6.06 20.24 5.64
C ARG A 86 7.26 20.71 4.81
N ASP A 87 8.46 20.54 5.33
CA ASP A 87 9.73 20.96 4.72
C ASP A 87 10.43 19.84 3.92
N ALA A 88 9.80 18.67 3.78
CA ALA A 88 10.29 17.63 2.90
C ALA A 88 10.00 17.95 1.43
N ASP A 89 10.98 17.70 0.58
CA ASP A 89 10.79 17.74 -0.88
C ASP A 89 9.81 16.63 -1.30
N ARG A 90 8.85 16.95 -2.18
CA ARG A 90 7.83 16.03 -2.65
C ARG A 90 7.99 15.81 -4.15
N VAL A 91 8.37 14.60 -4.56
CA VAL A 91 8.63 14.23 -5.96
C VAL A 91 7.56 13.24 -6.44
N PHE A 92 6.68 13.71 -7.30
CA PHE A 92 5.65 12.87 -7.90
C PHE A 92 6.20 12.10 -9.10
N VAL A 93 6.05 10.75 -9.08
CA VAL A 93 6.51 9.84 -10.15
C VAL A 93 5.39 8.98 -10.74
N GLY A 94 4.14 9.30 -10.40
CA GLY A 94 2.96 8.59 -10.90
C GLY A 94 2.60 8.94 -12.35
N LYS A 95 1.73 8.14 -12.95
CA LYS A 95 1.16 8.42 -14.28
C LYS A 95 0.13 9.54 -14.17
N ARG A 96 0.29 10.61 -14.95
CA ARG A 96 -0.77 11.59 -15.21
C ARG A 96 -1.33 11.36 -16.61
N ALA A 97 -2.65 11.54 -16.78
CA ALA A 97 -3.26 11.52 -18.09
C ALA A 97 -2.63 12.63 -18.98
N GLY A 98 -2.12 12.23 -20.14
CA GLY A 98 -1.47 13.16 -21.08
C GLY A 98 0.04 13.41 -20.88
N TYR A 99 0.67 12.83 -19.85
CA TYR A 99 2.11 12.92 -19.63
C TYR A 99 2.78 11.56 -19.68
N HIS A 100 4.02 11.50 -20.17
CA HIS A 100 4.80 10.27 -20.18
C HIS A 100 4.99 9.75 -18.76
N CYS A 101 4.80 8.43 -18.59
CA CYS A 101 5.11 7.75 -17.33
C CYS A 101 6.62 7.86 -17.09
N VAL A 102 7.00 8.26 -15.88
CA VAL A 102 8.40 8.21 -15.46
C VAL A 102 8.85 6.74 -15.51
N PRO A 103 9.84 6.37 -16.35
CA PRO A 103 10.33 5.01 -16.41
C PRO A 103 10.88 4.55 -15.05
N GLN A 104 10.83 3.24 -14.77
CA GLN A 104 11.34 2.71 -13.49
C GLN A 104 12.82 3.04 -13.29
N GLU A 105 13.61 3.02 -14.36
CA GLU A 105 15.01 3.41 -14.37
C GLU A 105 15.22 4.84 -13.87
N GLU A 106 14.39 5.76 -14.33
CA GLU A 106 14.48 7.18 -13.93
C GLU A 106 14.08 7.36 -12.47
N ILE A 107 13.06 6.62 -11.99
CA ILE A 107 12.70 6.59 -10.55
C ILE A 107 13.90 6.12 -9.73
N ASN A 108 14.56 5.04 -10.15
CA ASN A 108 15.73 4.50 -9.46
C ASN A 108 16.87 5.52 -9.43
N GLN A 109 17.09 6.26 -10.52
CA GLN A 109 18.11 7.31 -10.60
C GLN A 109 17.78 8.50 -9.67
N ILE A 110 16.49 8.91 -9.59
CA ILE A 110 16.05 9.94 -8.65
C ILE A 110 16.37 9.52 -7.21
N LEU A 111 15.97 8.30 -6.82
CA LEU A 111 16.22 7.77 -5.48
C LEU A 111 17.72 7.74 -5.15
N LEU A 112 18.53 7.25 -6.09
CA LEU A 112 19.97 7.15 -5.91
C LEU A 112 20.63 8.53 -5.78
N ARG A 113 20.30 9.48 -6.67
CA ARG A 113 20.84 10.83 -6.66
C ARG A 113 20.53 11.56 -5.35
N GLU A 114 19.28 11.50 -4.89
CA GLU A 114 18.88 12.16 -3.65
C GLU A 114 19.57 11.52 -2.43
N ALA A 115 19.72 10.19 -2.41
CA ALA A 115 20.45 9.50 -1.35
C ALA A 115 21.95 9.83 -1.39
N GLN A 116 22.58 9.85 -2.56
CA GLN A 116 24.00 10.23 -2.68
C GLN A 116 24.29 11.66 -2.22
N SER A 117 23.29 12.55 -2.26
CA SER A 117 23.39 13.89 -1.67
C SER A 117 23.28 13.91 -0.15
N GLY A 118 23.25 12.74 0.51
CA GLY A 118 23.19 12.60 1.96
C GLY A 118 21.76 12.72 2.54
N LYS A 119 20.72 12.74 1.71
CA LYS A 119 19.32 12.87 2.15
C LYS A 119 18.73 11.52 2.57
N ARG A 120 17.78 11.57 3.51
CA ARG A 120 16.88 10.46 3.81
C ARG A 120 15.72 10.49 2.82
N VAL A 121 15.71 9.54 1.90
CA VAL A 121 14.74 9.44 0.83
C VAL A 121 13.71 8.37 1.18
N VAL A 122 12.44 8.73 1.19
CA VAL A 122 11.34 7.77 1.32
C VAL A 122 10.69 7.57 -0.04
N ARG A 123 10.71 6.32 -0.53
CA ARG A 123 9.86 5.91 -1.65
C ARG A 123 8.53 5.45 -1.07
N LEU A 124 7.51 6.30 -1.19
CA LEU A 124 6.16 6.04 -0.71
C LEU A 124 5.31 5.47 -1.85
N LYS A 125 4.77 4.27 -1.67
CA LYS A 125 3.99 3.56 -2.67
C LYS A 125 2.58 3.32 -2.17
N GLY A 126 1.58 3.54 -3.03
CA GLY A 126 0.21 3.15 -2.74
C GLY A 126 0.09 1.64 -2.53
N GLY A 127 -0.73 1.22 -1.58
CA GLY A 127 -0.85 -0.16 -1.16
C GLY A 127 0.38 -0.66 -0.40
N ASP A 128 0.67 -1.94 -0.55
CA ASP A 128 1.91 -2.56 -0.11
C ASP A 128 2.97 -2.44 -1.22
N PRO A 129 4.21 -2.02 -0.91
CA PRO A 129 5.25 -1.82 -1.92
C PRO A 129 5.69 -3.12 -2.59
N PHE A 130 5.41 -4.27 -2.00
CA PHE A 130 5.81 -5.59 -2.47
C PHE A 130 4.70 -6.36 -3.17
N ILE A 131 3.42 -5.98 -3.00
CA ILE A 131 2.30 -6.58 -3.73
C ILE A 131 2.17 -5.95 -5.11
N PHE A 132 2.49 -6.73 -6.15
CA PHE A 132 2.51 -6.28 -7.54
C PHE A 132 3.25 -4.95 -7.76
N GLY A 133 4.01 -4.53 -6.76
CA GLY A 133 4.78 -3.29 -6.71
C GLY A 133 6.26 -3.46 -7.01
N ARG A 134 6.70 -4.64 -7.46
CA ARG A 134 8.09 -5.03 -7.76
C ARG A 134 9.05 -5.07 -6.57
N GLY A 135 8.56 -5.27 -5.36
CA GLY A 135 9.37 -5.27 -4.15
C GLY A 135 9.26 -6.52 -3.27
N GLY A 136 9.25 -7.76 -3.82
CA GLY A 136 9.40 -9.02 -3.04
C GLY A 136 8.12 -9.56 -2.35
N GLU A 137 8.04 -10.87 -2.15
CA GLU A 137 6.81 -11.67 -2.04
C GLU A 137 6.20 -11.85 -0.64
N GLU A 138 6.58 -11.10 0.42
CA GLU A 138 6.24 -11.52 1.78
C GLU A 138 5.24 -10.64 2.59
N LEU A 139 4.63 -9.56 2.05
CA LEU A 139 3.72 -8.69 2.81
C LEU A 139 2.33 -8.52 2.17
N GLU A 140 1.84 -9.53 1.51
CA GLU A 140 0.69 -9.47 0.59
C GLU A 140 -0.69 -9.28 1.24
N ILE A 141 -0.83 -9.43 2.53
CA ILE A 141 -2.15 -9.58 3.18
C ILE A 141 -2.80 -8.24 3.54
N THR A 142 -2.03 -7.21 3.83
CA THR A 142 -2.54 -6.00 4.50
C THR A 142 -3.44 -5.12 3.62
N ALA A 143 -3.11 -4.90 2.35
CA ALA A 143 -3.90 -4.04 1.47
C ALA A 143 -5.23 -4.70 1.06
N ALA A 144 -5.20 -5.99 0.70
CA ALA A 144 -6.41 -6.76 0.41
C ALA A 144 -7.32 -6.87 1.64
N SER A 145 -6.75 -7.12 2.80
CA SER A 145 -7.48 -7.22 4.07
C SER A 145 -8.12 -5.89 4.48
N GLY A 146 -7.42 -4.76 4.30
CA GLY A 146 -7.96 -3.44 4.57
C GLY A 146 -9.17 -3.12 3.70
N CYS A 147 -9.05 -3.19 2.38
CA CYS A 147 -10.16 -2.97 1.45
C CYS A 147 -11.35 -3.92 1.73
N SER A 148 -11.05 -5.18 1.99
CA SER A 148 -12.03 -6.23 2.29
C SER A 148 -12.77 -5.93 3.60
N ALA A 149 -12.06 -5.60 4.68
CA ALA A 149 -12.67 -5.26 5.98
C ALA A 149 -13.58 -4.04 5.89
N TYR A 150 -13.14 -2.96 5.24
CA TYR A 150 -13.92 -1.74 5.04
C TYR A 150 -15.12 -1.95 4.11
N SER A 151 -15.07 -2.94 3.23
CA SER A 151 -16.22 -3.31 2.41
C SER A 151 -17.18 -4.31 3.08
N GLY A 152 -16.90 -4.74 4.31
CA GLY A 152 -17.69 -5.74 5.02
C GLY A 152 -17.61 -7.15 4.43
N ILE A 153 -16.54 -7.46 3.68
CA ILE A 153 -16.33 -8.74 3.03
C ILE A 153 -15.12 -9.43 3.66
N PRO A 154 -15.26 -10.41 4.55
CA PRO A 154 -14.12 -11.13 5.10
C PRO A 154 -13.47 -11.99 4.01
N LEU A 155 -12.13 -11.99 3.92
CA LEU A 155 -11.44 -12.81 2.91
C LEU A 155 -11.46 -14.29 3.23
N THR A 156 -11.59 -14.66 4.50
CA THR A 156 -11.73 -16.05 4.97
C THR A 156 -12.94 -16.20 5.84
N HIS A 157 -13.57 -17.38 5.81
CA HIS A 157 -14.67 -17.74 6.71
C HIS A 157 -14.71 -19.26 6.86
N ARG A 158 -14.89 -19.74 8.08
CA ARG A 158 -14.86 -21.18 8.40
C ARG A 158 -15.75 -22.02 7.47
N ASP A 159 -16.93 -21.52 7.12
CA ASP A 159 -17.92 -22.26 6.35
C ASP A 159 -17.83 -21.98 4.82
N PHE A 160 -17.27 -20.84 4.41
CA PHE A 160 -17.33 -20.38 3.02
C PHE A 160 -15.98 -20.40 2.29
N ALA A 161 -14.87 -20.05 2.98
CA ALA A 161 -13.57 -19.95 2.34
C ALA A 161 -12.44 -20.25 3.33
N GLN A 162 -11.72 -21.33 3.06
CA GLN A 162 -10.57 -21.77 3.87
C GLN A 162 -9.24 -21.26 3.33
N GLY A 163 -9.24 -20.62 2.15
CA GLY A 163 -8.07 -20.06 1.51
C GLY A 163 -8.39 -18.76 0.77
N VAL A 164 -7.37 -17.94 0.58
CA VAL A 164 -7.42 -16.72 -0.23
C VAL A 164 -6.33 -16.79 -1.27
N ARG A 165 -6.64 -16.40 -2.52
CA ARG A 165 -5.65 -16.21 -3.58
C ARG A 165 -5.64 -14.76 -4.02
N LEU A 166 -4.46 -14.17 -3.98
CA LEU A 166 -4.20 -12.84 -4.50
C LEU A 166 -3.64 -13.00 -5.93
N ILE A 167 -4.28 -12.36 -6.89
CA ILE A 167 -4.05 -12.61 -8.32
C ILE A 167 -3.91 -11.27 -9.03
N THR A 168 -2.94 -11.15 -9.93
CA THR A 168 -2.90 -10.02 -10.86
C THR A 168 -3.78 -10.30 -12.08
N GLY A 169 -4.72 -9.40 -12.38
CA GLY A 169 -5.48 -9.46 -13.62
C GLY A 169 -4.68 -9.02 -14.85
N HIS A 170 -3.51 -8.40 -14.64
CA HIS A 170 -2.63 -7.95 -15.71
C HIS A 170 -1.45 -8.91 -15.90
N LEU A 171 -1.57 -9.81 -16.85
CA LEU A 171 -0.53 -10.81 -17.17
C LEU A 171 0.42 -10.27 -18.25
N LYS A 172 1.67 -10.78 -18.22
CA LYS A 172 2.59 -10.59 -19.35
C LYS A 172 2.08 -11.35 -20.56
N THR A 173 2.32 -10.81 -21.75
CA THR A 173 1.97 -11.46 -23.01
C THR A 173 2.55 -12.88 -23.07
N GLY A 174 1.70 -13.89 -23.28
CA GLY A 174 2.08 -15.30 -23.37
C GLY A 174 2.03 -16.10 -22.06
N SER A 175 1.67 -15.48 -20.91
CA SER A 175 1.37 -16.19 -19.66
C SER A 175 -0.14 -16.29 -19.46
N ASP A 176 -0.64 -17.43 -18.99
CA ASP A 176 -2.03 -17.61 -18.56
C ASP A 176 -2.07 -18.07 -17.10
N LEU A 177 -3.21 -17.88 -16.45
CA LEU A 177 -3.44 -18.34 -15.08
C LEU A 177 -3.88 -19.81 -15.09
N ASP A 178 -3.61 -20.52 -14.03
CA ASP A 178 -4.18 -21.84 -13.78
C ASP A 178 -5.66 -21.74 -13.39
N TRP A 179 -6.49 -21.46 -14.40
CA TRP A 179 -7.93 -21.23 -14.23
C TRP A 179 -8.65 -22.43 -13.62
N GLN A 180 -8.20 -23.66 -13.91
CA GLN A 180 -8.74 -24.87 -13.32
C GLN A 180 -8.62 -24.85 -11.80
N ASN A 181 -7.48 -24.46 -11.30
CA ASN A 181 -7.20 -24.38 -9.88
C ASN A 181 -7.85 -23.14 -9.22
N LEU A 182 -8.01 -22.05 -9.98
CA LEU A 182 -8.72 -20.86 -9.52
C LEU A 182 -10.23 -21.07 -9.40
N ALA A 183 -10.82 -21.92 -10.22
CA ALA A 183 -12.24 -22.26 -10.16
C ALA A 183 -12.60 -23.24 -9.03
N ALA A 184 -11.61 -23.73 -8.25
CA ALA A 184 -11.83 -24.66 -7.14
C ALA A 184 -12.71 -24.04 -6.03
N GLU A 185 -13.48 -24.89 -5.36
CA GLU A 185 -14.39 -24.49 -4.28
C GLU A 185 -13.64 -24.05 -3.00
N LYS A 186 -14.37 -23.38 -2.10
CA LYS A 186 -13.94 -22.99 -0.74
C LYS A 186 -12.74 -22.06 -0.67
N GLN A 187 -12.53 -21.25 -1.69
CA GLN A 187 -11.54 -20.18 -1.68
C GLN A 187 -12.16 -18.84 -2.06
N THR A 188 -11.48 -17.78 -1.65
CA THR A 188 -11.77 -16.40 -2.10
C THR A 188 -10.69 -15.98 -3.08
N LEU A 189 -11.09 -15.48 -4.25
CA LEU A 189 -10.19 -14.91 -5.23
C LEU A 189 -10.20 -13.39 -5.13
N VAL A 190 -9.04 -12.75 -5.08
CA VAL A 190 -8.89 -11.31 -5.08
C VAL A 190 -8.02 -10.92 -6.27
N PHE A 191 -8.61 -10.23 -7.25
CA PHE A 191 -7.90 -9.77 -8.44
C PHE A 191 -7.50 -8.31 -8.28
N TYR A 192 -6.21 -8.06 -8.36
CA TYR A 192 -5.61 -6.75 -8.51
C TYR A 192 -5.52 -6.39 -10.00
N MET A 193 -5.67 -5.11 -10.33
CA MET A 193 -5.57 -4.62 -11.72
C MET A 193 -6.48 -5.38 -12.71
N GLY A 194 -7.57 -5.97 -12.18
CA GLY A 194 -8.47 -6.83 -12.93
C GLY A 194 -9.66 -6.11 -13.58
N LEU A 195 -9.90 -4.82 -13.31
CA LEU A 195 -11.12 -4.14 -13.71
C LEU A 195 -11.38 -4.23 -15.23
N ASN A 196 -10.36 -3.94 -16.04
CA ASN A 196 -10.44 -4.04 -17.51
C ASN A 196 -10.45 -5.48 -18.01
N GLN A 197 -10.11 -6.45 -17.17
CA GLN A 197 -10.09 -7.89 -17.47
C GLN A 197 -11.33 -8.62 -16.93
N ALA A 198 -12.29 -7.89 -16.34
CA ALA A 198 -13.48 -8.49 -15.75
C ALA A 198 -14.25 -9.42 -16.71
N PRO A 199 -14.44 -9.07 -18.01
CA PRO A 199 -15.07 -9.98 -18.96
C PRO A 199 -14.30 -11.30 -19.15
N ALA A 200 -12.98 -11.23 -19.27
CA ALA A 200 -12.12 -12.41 -19.43
C ALA A 200 -12.06 -13.25 -18.16
N ILE A 201 -11.98 -12.61 -16.98
CA ILE A 201 -12.01 -13.28 -15.66
C ILE A 201 -13.31 -14.07 -15.51
N ARG A 202 -14.45 -13.44 -15.81
CA ARG A 202 -15.78 -14.07 -15.80
C ARG A 202 -15.82 -15.30 -16.70
N GLU A 203 -15.47 -15.12 -17.97
CA GLU A 203 -15.53 -16.16 -18.98
C GLU A 203 -14.64 -17.37 -18.58
N LYS A 204 -13.41 -17.11 -18.22
CA LYS A 204 -12.43 -18.15 -17.85
C LYS A 204 -12.84 -18.92 -16.59
N LEU A 205 -13.28 -18.23 -15.53
CA LEU A 205 -13.73 -18.90 -14.29
C LEU A 205 -14.95 -19.79 -14.53
N ILE A 206 -15.94 -19.30 -15.28
CA ILE A 206 -17.14 -20.11 -15.62
C ILE A 206 -16.77 -21.29 -16.52
N ALA A 207 -15.94 -21.07 -17.54
CA ALA A 207 -15.49 -22.14 -18.44
C ALA A 207 -14.74 -23.28 -17.73
N HIS A 208 -14.09 -22.96 -16.58
CA HIS A 208 -13.38 -23.96 -15.77
C HIS A 208 -14.18 -24.47 -14.56
N GLY A 209 -15.51 -24.23 -14.55
CA GLY A 209 -16.44 -24.88 -13.64
C GLY A 209 -16.86 -24.06 -12.42
N MET A 210 -16.47 -22.79 -12.30
CA MET A 210 -17.03 -21.93 -11.26
C MET A 210 -18.50 -21.61 -11.55
N ALA A 211 -19.35 -21.69 -10.53
CA ALA A 211 -20.77 -21.41 -10.69
C ALA A 211 -21.01 -19.97 -11.18
N ALA A 212 -21.90 -19.79 -12.14
CA ALA A 212 -22.20 -18.48 -12.71
C ALA A 212 -22.82 -17.52 -11.68
N ASP A 213 -23.55 -18.06 -10.72
CA ASP A 213 -24.17 -17.37 -9.58
C ASP A 213 -23.20 -17.15 -8.40
N MET A 214 -21.91 -17.51 -8.54
CA MET A 214 -20.91 -17.24 -7.50
C MET A 214 -20.89 -15.77 -7.14
N PRO A 215 -21.04 -15.40 -5.84
CA PRO A 215 -21.01 -14.02 -5.41
C PRO A 215 -19.70 -13.33 -5.79
N ALA A 216 -19.83 -12.12 -6.32
CA ALA A 216 -18.72 -11.27 -6.72
C ALA A 216 -18.92 -9.83 -6.26
N ALA A 217 -17.84 -9.16 -5.95
CA ALA A 217 -17.83 -7.74 -5.58
C ALA A 217 -16.69 -7.00 -6.26
N ILE A 218 -16.88 -5.71 -6.46
CA ILE A 218 -15.81 -4.80 -6.88
C ILE A 218 -15.76 -3.67 -5.85
N VAL A 219 -14.57 -3.41 -5.32
CA VAL A 219 -14.29 -2.36 -4.34
C VAL A 219 -13.40 -1.32 -5.00
N GLU A 220 -13.95 -0.15 -5.25
CA GLU A 220 -13.24 1.03 -5.77
C GLU A 220 -12.80 1.91 -4.61
N ASN A 221 -11.59 2.45 -4.66
CA ASN A 221 -11.01 3.34 -3.64
C ASN A 221 -11.17 2.78 -2.21
N GLY A 222 -10.93 1.49 -2.02
CA GLY A 222 -11.12 0.81 -0.73
C GLY A 222 -10.45 1.55 0.42
N THR A 223 -11.15 1.68 1.56
CA THR A 223 -10.80 2.40 2.79
C THR A 223 -10.82 3.93 2.72
N ALA A 224 -10.88 4.52 1.54
CA ALA A 224 -10.95 5.97 1.39
C ALA A 224 -12.39 6.48 1.58
N VAL A 225 -12.54 7.79 1.86
CA VAL A 225 -13.85 8.43 2.05
C VAL A 225 -14.78 8.30 0.85
N ASN A 226 -14.23 8.14 -0.35
CA ASN A 226 -14.96 7.93 -1.59
C ASN A 226 -15.00 6.45 -2.02
N GLN A 227 -14.87 5.52 -1.07
CA GLN A 227 -15.01 4.09 -1.33
C GLN A 227 -16.37 3.78 -1.96
N LYS A 228 -16.35 3.00 -3.01
CA LYS A 228 -17.54 2.44 -3.64
C LYS A 228 -17.46 0.92 -3.63
N VAL A 229 -18.59 0.26 -3.38
CA VAL A 229 -18.68 -1.21 -3.43
C VAL A 229 -19.92 -1.59 -4.21
N VAL A 230 -19.74 -2.42 -5.23
CA VAL A 230 -20.83 -3.06 -5.94
C VAL A 230 -20.75 -4.56 -5.76
N THR A 231 -21.88 -5.20 -5.56
CA THR A 231 -22.00 -6.66 -5.40
C THR A 231 -22.95 -7.24 -6.43
N GLY A 232 -22.76 -8.51 -6.77
CA GLY A 232 -23.59 -9.26 -7.68
C GLY A 232 -23.08 -10.68 -7.84
N THR A 233 -23.26 -11.25 -9.03
CA THR A 233 -22.81 -12.60 -9.36
C THR A 233 -21.69 -12.58 -10.40
N LEU A 234 -20.93 -13.66 -10.48
CA LEU A 234 -19.83 -13.82 -11.42
C LEU A 234 -20.28 -13.61 -12.88
N GLU A 235 -21.46 -14.11 -13.26
CA GLU A 235 -22.01 -13.94 -14.61
C GLU A 235 -22.24 -12.47 -15.01
N ARG A 236 -22.37 -11.56 -14.02
CA ARG A 236 -22.57 -10.13 -14.22
C ARG A 236 -21.31 -9.29 -13.94
N LEU A 237 -20.16 -9.91 -13.76
CA LEU A 237 -18.94 -9.22 -13.35
C LEU A 237 -18.51 -8.12 -14.31
N ASP A 238 -18.72 -8.31 -15.60
CA ASP A 238 -18.45 -7.32 -16.65
C ASP A 238 -19.36 -6.09 -16.54
N ILE A 239 -20.64 -6.31 -16.22
CA ILE A 239 -21.63 -5.22 -16.01
C ILE A 239 -21.28 -4.45 -14.72
N LEU A 240 -20.89 -5.17 -13.65
CA LEU A 240 -20.44 -4.54 -12.41
C LEU A 240 -19.20 -3.67 -12.66
N ALA A 241 -18.26 -4.16 -13.46
CA ALA A 241 -17.03 -3.44 -13.76
C ALA A 241 -17.24 -2.13 -14.53
N GLN A 242 -18.27 -2.05 -15.38
CA GLN A 242 -18.62 -0.83 -16.11
C GLN A 242 -19.06 0.34 -15.20
N GLN A 243 -19.50 0.04 -13.97
CA GLN A 243 -19.96 1.03 -13.00
C GLN A 243 -18.83 1.58 -12.12
N MET A 244 -17.61 1.05 -12.29
CA MET A 244 -16.50 1.25 -11.38
C MET A 244 -15.28 1.82 -12.08
N ALA A 245 -14.44 2.53 -11.35
CA ALA A 245 -13.20 3.10 -11.84
C ALA A 245 -11.99 2.54 -11.08
N SER A 246 -10.81 2.64 -11.68
CA SER A 246 -9.55 2.31 -11.01
C SER A 246 -9.13 3.45 -10.06
N PRO A 247 -8.54 3.13 -8.89
CA PRO A 247 -8.10 1.80 -8.44
C PRO A 247 -9.25 0.96 -7.87
N ALA A 248 -9.32 -0.32 -8.26
CA ALA A 248 -10.34 -1.24 -7.77
C ALA A 248 -9.80 -2.67 -7.58
N LEU A 249 -10.39 -3.38 -6.60
CA LEU A 249 -10.19 -4.81 -6.37
C LEU A 249 -11.46 -5.57 -6.78
N ILE A 250 -11.29 -6.73 -7.43
CA ILE A 250 -12.37 -7.67 -7.67
C ILE A 250 -12.25 -8.80 -6.64
N ILE A 251 -13.33 -9.10 -5.94
CA ILE A 251 -13.40 -10.20 -4.96
C ILE A 251 -14.46 -11.20 -5.46
N VAL A 252 -14.08 -12.46 -5.64
CA VAL A 252 -14.99 -13.54 -6.07
C VAL A 252 -14.97 -14.63 -5.02
N GLY A 253 -16.15 -15.01 -4.52
CA GLY A 253 -16.30 -16.06 -3.52
C GLY A 253 -17.54 -15.90 -2.66
N ARG A 254 -17.97 -16.99 -2.02
CA ARG A 254 -19.18 -17.02 -1.16
C ARG A 254 -19.14 -16.03 0.00
N VAL A 255 -17.94 -15.60 0.42
CA VAL A 255 -17.75 -14.60 1.49
C VAL A 255 -18.36 -13.24 1.14
N VAL A 256 -18.53 -12.92 -0.14
CA VAL A 256 -19.13 -11.65 -0.60
C VAL A 256 -20.56 -11.50 -0.07
N ALA A 257 -21.32 -12.59 0.05
CA ALA A 257 -22.68 -12.60 0.59
C ALA A 257 -22.74 -12.18 2.07
N LEU A 258 -21.62 -12.20 2.78
CA LEU A 258 -21.58 -11.76 4.19
C LEU A 258 -21.61 -10.24 4.34
N ARG A 259 -21.36 -9.49 3.26
CA ARG A 259 -21.36 -8.02 3.28
C ARG A 259 -22.66 -7.45 3.86
N ASP A 260 -23.81 -8.01 3.51
CA ASP A 260 -25.12 -7.51 3.98
C ASP A 260 -25.24 -7.51 5.52
N LYS A 261 -24.49 -8.39 6.18
CA LYS A 261 -24.45 -8.51 7.65
C LYS A 261 -23.27 -7.79 8.29
N LEU A 262 -22.19 -7.57 7.55
CA LEU A 262 -20.90 -7.10 8.08
C LEU A 262 -20.52 -5.70 7.60
N ASN A 263 -21.38 -5.03 6.82
CA ASN A 263 -21.12 -3.68 6.34
C ASN A 263 -21.23 -2.68 7.50
N TRP A 264 -20.10 -2.23 8.00
CA TRP A 264 -19.98 -1.27 9.11
C TRP A 264 -19.47 0.10 8.67
N PHE A 265 -18.76 0.15 7.55
CA PHE A 265 -18.18 1.39 7.04
C PHE A 265 -19.26 2.14 6.24
N SER A 266 -19.80 3.18 6.84
CA SER A 266 -20.68 4.14 6.20
C SER A 266 -20.00 5.50 6.18
N HIS A 267 -20.14 6.21 5.08
CA HIS A 267 -19.68 7.59 4.98
C HIS A 267 -20.53 8.44 5.96
N HIS A 268 -19.88 9.04 6.95
CA HIS A 268 -20.44 10.12 7.76
C HIS A 268 -20.04 11.47 7.18
#